data_53f61e92e26c8f174da8c099ad81a65e
#
_entry.id   53f61e92e26c8f174da8c099ad81a65e
#
_cell.length_a   1.000
_cell.length_b   1.000
_cell.length_c   1.000
_cell.angle_alpha   90.00
_cell.angle_beta   90.00
_cell.angle_gamma   90.00
#
_symmetry.space_group_name_H-M   'P 1'
#
loop_
_entity.id
_entity.type
_entity.pdbx_description
1 polymer ?
#
loop_
_entity_poly.entity_id
_entity_poly.type
_entity_poly.pdbx_seq_one_letter_code
_entity_poly.pdbx_strand_id
1 'polypeptide(L)'
;MRSTTTANTGDPLGPDSLTWKYFGDLRTGMLGVWIGAIQNMYPDLGAGVEDHSVLLREPLQRVARSVYPIMGVVYDGDRAAQTGDQIKSYHKTIKGIDAEGRRYHALNPETFYWAHATFFMLIIKTAEYFCGGLTEAEKRQLFDEHVQWYRMYRMSMRPVPN
;
A
#
# COMPACT_ATOMS: atom_id res chain seq x y z
N MET A 1 -28.64 17.74 -1.59
CA MET A 1 -27.38 18.46 -1.82
C MET A 1 -26.30 17.72 -1.07
N ARG A 2 -25.57 16.82 -1.73
CA ARG A 2 -24.39 16.16 -1.13
C ARG A 2 -23.22 17.12 -1.30
N SER A 3 -22.67 17.57 -0.18
CA SER A 3 -21.44 18.31 -0.15
C SER A 3 -20.34 17.44 -0.75
N THR A 4 -19.80 17.83 -1.90
CA THR A 4 -18.54 17.31 -2.41
C THR A 4 -17.44 17.86 -1.52
N THR A 5 -17.19 17.17 -0.42
CA THR A 5 -16.03 17.45 0.40
C THR A 5 -14.79 17.11 -0.43
N THR A 6 -14.09 18.13 -0.91
CA THR A 6 -12.74 17.99 -1.41
C THR A 6 -11.93 17.34 -0.30
N ALA A 7 -11.60 16.06 -0.44
CA ALA A 7 -10.80 15.33 0.53
C ALA A 7 -9.50 16.12 0.78
N ASN A 8 -9.39 16.65 1.96
CA ASN A 8 -8.26 17.47 2.37
C ASN A 8 -7.02 16.57 2.46
N THR A 9 -5.88 17.10 2.08
CA THR A 9 -4.59 16.36 1.97
C THR A 9 -4.09 15.93 3.35
N GLY A 10 -4.67 14.88 3.92
CA GLY A 10 -4.22 14.34 5.20
C GLY A 10 -5.29 13.84 6.15
N ASP A 11 -6.56 13.85 5.74
CA ASP A 11 -7.61 13.28 6.58
C ASP A 11 -7.47 11.74 6.64
N PRO A 12 -7.50 11.14 7.85
CA PRO A 12 -7.38 9.70 7.99
C PRO A 12 -8.60 8.98 7.40
N LEU A 13 -8.40 7.74 6.98
CA LEU A 13 -9.52 6.85 6.66
C LEU A 13 -10.28 6.51 7.95
N GLY A 14 -11.61 6.50 7.86
CA GLY A 14 -12.48 6.16 8.99
C GLY A 14 -13.15 4.80 8.86
N PRO A 15 -13.86 4.34 9.91
CA PRO A 15 -14.55 3.06 9.92
C PRO A 15 -15.66 2.93 8.86
N ASP A 16 -16.13 4.04 8.30
CA ASP A 16 -17.12 4.06 7.22
C ASP A 16 -16.49 3.85 5.83
N SER A 17 -15.15 3.79 5.75
CA SER A 17 -14.47 3.53 4.49
C SER A 17 -14.48 2.04 4.13
N LEU A 18 -14.54 1.75 2.83
CA LEU A 18 -14.44 0.40 2.32
C LEU A 18 -13.03 -0.19 2.52
N THR A 19 -12.01 0.67 2.46
CA THR A 19 -10.63 0.29 2.78
C THR A 19 -10.53 -0.22 4.22
N TRP A 20 -11.10 0.50 5.18
CA TRP A 20 -11.14 0.07 6.59
C TRP A 20 -11.81 -1.29 6.74
N LYS A 21 -12.96 -1.46 6.09
CA LYS A 21 -13.76 -2.68 6.15
C LYS A 21 -13.01 -3.91 5.61
N TYR A 22 -12.40 -3.79 4.44
CA TYR A 22 -11.85 -4.95 3.73
C TYR A 22 -10.37 -5.20 4.03
N PHE A 23 -9.57 -4.16 4.30
CA PHE A 23 -8.15 -4.34 4.54
C PHE A 23 -7.85 -5.09 5.84
N GLY A 24 -8.68 -4.92 6.87
CA GLY A 24 -8.60 -5.66 8.14
C GLY A 24 -9.26 -7.03 8.14
N ASP A 25 -9.90 -7.45 7.06
CA ASP A 25 -10.50 -8.78 6.96
C ASP A 25 -9.42 -9.86 6.96
N LEU A 26 -9.55 -10.87 7.83
CA LEU A 26 -8.56 -11.95 7.94
C LEU A 26 -8.34 -12.69 6.61
N ARG A 27 -9.34 -12.75 5.76
CA ARG A 27 -9.26 -13.38 4.43
C ARG A 27 -8.33 -12.61 3.48
N THR A 28 -8.16 -11.31 3.71
CA THR A 28 -7.16 -10.48 3.01
C THR A 28 -5.75 -11.03 3.23
N GLY A 29 -5.45 -11.52 4.43
CA GLY A 29 -4.18 -12.17 4.73
C GLY A 29 -3.89 -13.41 3.86
N MET A 30 -4.92 -14.15 3.43
CA MET A 30 -4.76 -15.30 2.54
C MET A 30 -4.23 -14.90 1.16
N LEU A 31 -4.60 -13.72 0.67
CA LEU A 31 -4.11 -13.16 -0.60
C LEU A 31 -2.78 -12.41 -0.44
N GLY A 32 -2.32 -12.18 0.79
CA GLY A 32 -1.13 -11.38 1.08
C GLY A 32 0.14 -11.95 0.46
N VAL A 33 0.31 -13.28 0.44
CA VAL A 33 1.47 -13.95 -0.21
C VAL A 33 1.44 -13.74 -1.72
N TRP A 34 0.27 -13.85 -2.35
CA TRP A 34 0.08 -13.61 -3.77
C TRP A 34 0.41 -12.15 -4.14
N ILE A 35 -0.09 -11.19 -3.35
CA ILE A 35 0.23 -9.78 -3.55
C ILE A 35 1.71 -9.50 -3.36
N GLY A 36 2.35 -10.10 -2.36
CA GLY A 36 3.79 -9.98 -2.16
C GLY A 36 4.58 -10.48 -3.37
N ALA A 37 4.17 -11.58 -3.99
CA ALA A 37 4.78 -12.07 -5.23
C ALA A 37 4.62 -11.05 -6.38
N ILE A 38 3.42 -10.51 -6.60
CA ILE A 38 3.17 -9.50 -7.62
C ILE A 38 4.01 -8.24 -7.39
N GLN A 39 4.14 -7.77 -6.15
CA GLN A 39 4.98 -6.63 -5.82
C GLN A 39 6.41 -6.83 -6.30
N ASN A 40 6.98 -8.00 -6.06
CA ASN A 40 8.36 -8.32 -6.41
C ASN A 40 8.60 -8.53 -7.93
N MET A 41 7.55 -8.58 -8.74
CA MET A 41 7.69 -8.57 -10.21
C MET A 41 8.12 -7.19 -10.76
N TYR A 42 7.99 -6.12 -9.98
CA TYR A 42 8.52 -4.81 -10.35
C TYR A 42 10.03 -4.79 -10.10
N PRO A 43 10.87 -4.52 -11.11
CA PRO A 43 12.32 -4.74 -11.01
C PRO A 43 12.99 -4.05 -9.83
N ASP A 44 12.73 -2.74 -9.65
CA ASP A 44 13.31 -1.96 -8.55
C ASP A 44 12.91 -2.51 -7.17
N LEU A 45 11.67 -2.98 -7.05
CA LEU A 45 11.17 -3.53 -5.78
C LEU A 45 11.77 -4.90 -5.52
N GLY A 46 11.82 -5.76 -6.53
CA GLY A 46 12.46 -7.07 -6.45
C GLY A 46 13.92 -6.97 -6.05
N ALA A 47 14.70 -6.10 -6.71
CA ALA A 47 16.10 -5.84 -6.38
C ALA A 47 16.26 -5.34 -4.93
N GLY A 48 15.39 -4.40 -4.50
CA GLY A 48 15.41 -3.90 -3.12
C GLY A 48 15.12 -4.97 -2.09
N VAL A 49 14.22 -5.92 -2.40
CA VAL A 49 13.92 -7.06 -1.51
C VAL A 49 15.08 -8.05 -1.49
N GLU A 50 15.70 -8.34 -2.62
CA GLU A 50 16.86 -9.23 -2.71
C GLU A 50 18.04 -8.71 -1.87
N ASP A 51 18.39 -7.43 -2.03
CA ASP A 51 19.56 -6.84 -1.39
C ASP A 51 19.35 -6.50 0.10
N HIS A 52 18.15 -6.12 0.50
CA HIS A 52 17.90 -5.53 1.83
C HIS A 52 16.93 -6.34 2.71
N SER A 53 16.27 -7.38 2.18
CA SER A 53 15.25 -8.10 2.93
C SER A 53 15.76 -9.44 3.45
N VAL A 54 15.29 -9.78 4.64
CA VAL A 54 15.45 -11.12 5.22
C VAL A 54 14.29 -12.05 4.86
N LEU A 55 13.51 -11.72 3.84
CA LEU A 55 12.27 -12.43 3.46
C LEU A 55 12.48 -13.93 3.29
N LEU A 56 13.58 -14.34 2.65
CA LEU A 56 13.88 -15.75 2.41
C LEU A 56 14.42 -16.48 3.64
N ARG A 57 14.93 -15.74 4.64
CA ARG A 57 15.50 -16.32 5.87
C ARG A 57 14.48 -16.32 7.02
N GLU A 58 13.71 -15.25 7.13
CA GLU A 58 12.77 -15.02 8.23
C GLU A 58 11.42 -14.49 7.70
N PRO A 59 10.68 -15.26 6.89
CA PRO A 59 9.52 -14.78 6.17
C PRO A 59 8.42 -14.24 7.09
N LEU A 60 8.12 -14.92 8.19
CA LEU A 60 7.05 -14.51 9.10
C LEU A 60 7.38 -13.20 9.82
N GLN A 61 8.61 -13.03 10.31
CA GLN A 61 9.05 -11.79 10.94
C GLN A 61 9.06 -10.63 9.94
N ARG A 62 9.49 -10.90 8.69
CA ARG A 62 9.50 -9.87 7.64
C ARG A 62 8.09 -9.42 7.31
N VAL A 63 7.14 -10.34 7.17
CA VAL A 63 5.73 -10.02 6.93
C VAL A 63 5.16 -9.20 8.09
N ALA A 64 5.34 -9.64 9.33
CA ALA A 64 4.84 -8.93 10.51
C ALA A 64 5.38 -7.49 10.58
N ARG A 65 6.70 -7.29 10.38
CA ARG A 65 7.33 -5.96 10.38
C ARG A 65 6.79 -5.03 9.28
N SER A 66 6.28 -5.58 8.19
CA SER A 66 5.69 -4.79 7.11
C SER A 66 4.21 -4.50 7.34
N VAL A 67 3.46 -5.52 7.72
CA VAL A 67 2.00 -5.42 7.84
C VAL A 67 1.60 -4.44 8.92
N TYR A 68 2.26 -4.46 10.07
CA TYR A 68 1.93 -3.58 11.20
C TYR A 68 1.93 -2.09 10.84
N PRO A 69 3.03 -1.51 10.31
CA PRO A 69 3.02 -0.09 9.93
C PRO A 69 2.04 0.22 8.80
N ILE A 70 1.89 -0.68 7.82
CA ILE A 70 0.97 -0.48 6.70
C ILE A 70 -0.47 -0.43 7.19
N MET A 71 -0.85 -1.33 8.10
CA MET A 71 -2.16 -1.28 8.76
C MET A 71 -2.33 0.01 9.58
N GLY A 72 -1.28 0.49 10.25
CA GLY A 72 -1.33 1.73 11.02
C GLY A 72 -1.72 2.94 10.17
N VAL A 73 -1.28 3.03 8.90
CA VAL A 73 -1.72 4.14 8.02
C VAL A 73 -3.23 4.12 7.78
N VAL A 74 -3.86 2.96 7.84
CA VAL A 74 -5.33 2.84 7.70
C VAL A 74 -6.04 3.05 9.04
N TYR A 75 -5.51 2.50 10.14
CA TYR A 75 -6.24 2.33 11.41
C TYR A 75 -5.81 3.25 12.55
N ASP A 76 -4.70 4.00 12.43
CA ASP A 76 -4.19 4.88 13.49
C ASP A 76 -4.95 6.21 13.65
N GLY A 77 -6.01 6.45 12.83
CA GLY A 77 -6.79 7.67 12.91
C GLY A 77 -5.91 8.91 12.72
N ASP A 78 -5.94 9.86 13.63
CA ASP A 78 -5.19 11.12 13.56
C ASP A 78 -3.67 10.95 13.44
N ARG A 79 -3.14 9.78 13.79
CA ARG A 79 -1.71 9.46 13.67
C ARG A 79 -1.34 8.83 12.33
N ALA A 80 -2.31 8.53 11.46
CA ALA A 80 -2.08 7.83 10.19
C ALA A 80 -1.01 8.49 9.32
N ALA A 81 -1.01 9.82 9.21
CA ALA A 81 0.01 10.56 8.47
C ALA A 81 1.42 10.44 9.10
N GLN A 82 1.52 10.40 10.43
CA GLN A 82 2.78 10.17 11.13
C GLN A 82 3.31 8.76 10.86
N THR A 83 2.43 7.76 10.88
CA THR A 83 2.75 6.38 10.53
C THR A 83 3.22 6.28 9.07
N GLY A 84 2.57 7.02 8.15
CA GLY A 84 2.99 7.13 6.75
C GLY A 84 4.40 7.71 6.59
N ASP A 85 4.73 8.78 7.30
CA ASP A 85 6.06 9.37 7.33
C ASP A 85 7.11 8.39 7.89
N GLN A 86 6.75 7.61 8.90
CA GLN A 86 7.62 6.58 9.48
C GLN A 86 7.92 5.47 8.46
N ILE A 87 6.91 4.97 7.73
CA ILE A 87 7.11 4.02 6.63
C ILE A 87 8.07 4.58 5.60
N LYS A 88 7.84 5.81 5.15
CA LYS A 88 8.75 6.50 4.21
C LYS A 88 10.18 6.56 4.76
N SER A 89 10.35 6.79 6.05
CA SER A 89 11.68 6.85 6.67
C SER A 89 12.44 5.53 6.59
N TYR A 90 11.75 4.39 6.72
CA TYR A 90 12.35 3.06 6.60
C TYR A 90 12.89 2.74 5.20
N HIS A 91 12.35 3.42 4.17
CA HIS A 91 12.72 3.19 2.78
C HIS A 91 13.86 4.10 2.28
N LYS A 92 14.33 5.06 3.08
CA LYS A 92 15.38 6.02 2.67
C LYS A 92 16.72 5.38 2.30
N THR A 93 17.06 4.29 2.95
CA THR A 93 18.34 3.60 2.76
C THR A 93 18.26 2.44 1.78
N ILE A 94 17.05 2.07 1.33
CA ILE A 94 16.84 0.97 0.39
C ILE A 94 17.10 1.47 -1.02
N LYS A 95 18.33 1.30 -1.48
CA LYS A 95 18.80 1.71 -2.81
C LYS A 95 20.06 0.96 -3.18
N GLY A 96 20.31 0.79 -4.47
CA GLY A 96 21.48 0.07 -4.96
C GLY A 96 21.56 0.04 -6.47
N ILE A 97 22.26 -0.97 -6.97
CA ILE A 97 22.39 -1.30 -8.38
C ILE A 97 22.02 -2.77 -8.51
N ASP A 98 21.05 -3.09 -9.37
CA ASP A 98 20.61 -4.47 -9.59
C ASP A 98 21.61 -5.28 -10.44
N ALA A 99 21.32 -6.56 -10.62
CA ALA A 99 22.17 -7.48 -11.39
C ALA A 99 22.37 -7.06 -12.86
N GLU A 100 21.46 -6.27 -13.42
CA GLU A 100 21.54 -5.72 -14.78
C GLU A 100 22.24 -4.35 -14.84
N GLY A 101 22.77 -3.86 -13.72
CA GLY A 101 23.48 -2.57 -13.64
C GLY A 101 22.56 -1.35 -13.55
N ARG A 102 21.25 -1.52 -13.32
CA ARG A 102 20.28 -0.43 -13.18
C ARG A 102 20.23 0.06 -11.73
N ARG A 103 20.19 1.36 -11.56
CA ARG A 103 20.03 1.97 -10.22
C ARG A 103 18.56 1.85 -9.78
N TYR A 104 18.34 1.39 -8.58
CA TYR A 104 17.03 1.39 -7.94
C TYR A 104 17.01 2.20 -6.64
N HIS A 105 15.84 2.70 -6.26
CA HIS A 105 15.60 3.35 -4.98
C HIS A 105 14.13 3.14 -4.57
N ALA A 106 13.90 2.61 -3.38
CA ALA A 106 12.56 2.31 -2.89
C ALA A 106 11.63 3.54 -2.78
N LEU A 107 12.20 4.75 -2.67
CA LEU A 107 11.42 6.02 -2.71
C LEU A 107 11.29 6.61 -4.12
N ASN A 108 11.68 5.88 -5.19
CA ASN A 108 11.25 6.25 -6.53
C ASN A 108 9.71 6.27 -6.55
N PRO A 109 9.08 7.37 -6.99
CA PRO A 109 7.62 7.48 -6.95
C PRO A 109 6.88 6.33 -7.64
N GLU A 110 7.36 5.85 -8.78
CA GLU A 110 6.76 4.74 -9.52
C GLU A 110 6.87 3.43 -8.73
N THR A 111 8.04 3.14 -8.17
CA THR A 111 8.28 1.93 -7.36
C THR A 111 7.40 1.94 -6.10
N PHE A 112 7.35 3.09 -5.41
CA PHE A 112 6.56 3.22 -4.18
C PHE A 112 5.06 3.15 -4.47
N TYR A 113 4.61 3.79 -5.56
CA TYR A 113 3.21 3.73 -5.96
C TYR A 113 2.81 2.33 -6.45
N TRP A 114 3.67 1.62 -7.18
CA TRP A 114 3.41 0.23 -7.55
C TRP A 114 3.12 -0.63 -6.32
N ALA A 115 3.99 -0.57 -5.30
CA ALA A 115 3.79 -1.32 -4.06
C ALA A 115 2.44 -0.97 -3.41
N HIS A 116 2.08 0.33 -3.36
CA HIS A 116 0.81 0.78 -2.82
C HIS A 116 -0.40 0.34 -3.66
N ALA A 117 -0.32 0.42 -4.99
CA ALA A 117 -1.38 0.01 -5.90
C ALA A 117 -1.73 -1.48 -5.77
N THR A 118 -0.77 -2.32 -5.40
CA THR A 118 -1.05 -3.74 -5.13
C THR A 118 -1.90 -3.95 -3.90
N PHE A 119 -1.87 -3.08 -2.89
CA PHE A 119 -2.81 -3.14 -1.77
C PHE A 119 -4.24 -2.77 -2.21
N PHE A 120 -4.39 -1.84 -3.13
CA PHE A 120 -5.69 -1.55 -3.73
C PHE A 120 -6.24 -2.78 -4.47
N MET A 121 -5.41 -3.45 -5.26
CA MET A 121 -5.78 -4.71 -5.92
C MET A 121 -6.13 -5.79 -4.89
N LEU A 122 -5.38 -5.90 -3.80
CA LEU A 122 -5.63 -6.85 -2.72
C LEU A 122 -7.04 -6.66 -2.13
N ILE A 123 -7.44 -5.42 -1.85
CA ILE A 123 -8.77 -5.10 -1.30
C ILE A 123 -9.87 -5.49 -2.29
N ILE A 124 -9.72 -5.12 -3.58
CA ILE A 124 -10.69 -5.50 -4.60
C ILE A 124 -10.84 -7.02 -4.68
N LYS A 125 -9.72 -7.74 -4.73
CA LYS A 125 -9.75 -9.21 -4.83
C LYS A 125 -10.32 -9.88 -3.56
N THR A 126 -10.07 -9.31 -2.39
CA THR A 126 -10.71 -9.77 -1.15
C THR A 126 -12.23 -9.63 -1.25
N ALA A 127 -12.72 -8.48 -1.67
CA ALA A 127 -14.15 -8.24 -1.84
C ALA A 127 -14.77 -9.17 -2.90
N GLU A 128 -14.11 -9.33 -4.05
CA GLU A 128 -14.60 -10.19 -5.15
C GLU A 128 -14.66 -11.66 -4.74
N TYR A 129 -13.62 -12.20 -4.12
CA TYR A 129 -13.55 -13.63 -3.82
C TYR A 129 -14.29 -14.05 -2.55
N PHE A 130 -14.37 -13.16 -1.57
CA PHE A 130 -14.83 -13.55 -0.24
C PHE A 130 -16.04 -12.76 0.28
N CYS A 131 -16.40 -11.64 -0.36
CA CYS A 131 -17.43 -10.74 0.20
C CYS A 131 -18.58 -10.44 -0.78
N GLY A 132 -18.73 -11.21 -1.85
CA GLY A 132 -19.83 -11.04 -2.81
C GLY A 132 -19.58 -9.99 -3.90
N GLY A 133 -18.37 -9.44 -3.98
CA GLY A 133 -17.99 -8.47 -5.02
C GLY A 133 -18.22 -7.02 -4.63
N LEU A 134 -18.02 -6.13 -5.60
CA LEU A 134 -18.14 -4.68 -5.48
C LEU A 134 -18.95 -4.13 -6.64
N THR A 135 -19.81 -3.19 -6.36
CA THR A 135 -20.46 -2.36 -7.38
C THR A 135 -19.46 -1.38 -7.99
N GLU A 136 -19.77 -0.82 -9.15
CA GLU A 136 -18.94 0.21 -9.78
C GLU A 136 -18.82 1.49 -8.92
N ALA A 137 -19.84 1.80 -8.12
CA ALA A 137 -19.78 2.91 -7.17
C ALA A 137 -18.79 2.63 -6.03
N GLU A 138 -18.80 1.42 -5.48
CA GLU A 138 -17.86 0.99 -4.44
C GLU A 138 -16.42 0.91 -4.96
N LYS A 139 -16.20 0.46 -6.20
CA LYS A 139 -14.88 0.49 -6.83
C LYS A 139 -14.32 1.91 -6.96
N ARG A 140 -15.16 2.87 -7.33
CA ARG A 140 -14.77 4.30 -7.38
C ARG A 140 -14.45 4.83 -5.98
N GLN A 141 -15.30 4.55 -5.01
CA GLN A 141 -15.04 4.94 -3.61
C GLN A 141 -13.71 4.36 -3.13
N LEU A 142 -13.45 3.07 -3.36
CA LEU A 142 -12.17 2.44 -3.02
C LEU A 142 -10.98 3.10 -3.71
N PHE A 143 -11.13 3.53 -4.96
CA PHE A 143 -10.07 4.26 -5.65
C PHE A 143 -9.79 5.62 -5.00
N ASP A 144 -10.84 6.38 -4.66
CA ASP A 144 -10.69 7.66 -3.97
C ASP A 144 -10.03 7.48 -2.59
N GLU A 145 -10.43 6.46 -1.84
CA GLU A 145 -9.82 6.08 -0.56
C GLU A 145 -8.37 5.63 -0.71
N HIS A 146 -8.03 4.89 -1.77
CA HIS A 146 -6.67 4.50 -2.12
C HIS A 146 -5.78 5.72 -2.38
N VAL A 147 -6.28 6.72 -3.11
CA VAL A 147 -5.58 7.97 -3.34
C VAL A 147 -5.40 8.76 -2.03
N GLN A 148 -6.44 8.80 -1.19
CA GLN A 148 -6.37 9.42 0.14
C GLN A 148 -5.31 8.73 1.01
N TRP A 149 -5.30 7.42 1.06
CA TRP A 149 -4.29 6.63 1.75
C TRP A 149 -2.87 6.91 1.24
N TYR A 150 -2.67 6.93 -0.08
CA TYR A 150 -1.36 7.22 -0.68
C TYR A 150 -0.84 8.61 -0.29
N ARG A 151 -1.69 9.61 -0.18
CA ARG A 151 -1.32 10.97 0.26
C ARG A 151 -0.72 11.01 1.66
N MET A 152 -1.08 10.07 2.53
CA MET A 152 -0.53 10.00 3.90
C MET A 152 0.97 9.72 3.93
N TYR A 153 1.52 9.09 2.88
CA TYR A 153 2.96 8.89 2.76
C TYR A 153 3.72 10.13 2.32
N ARG A 154 3.01 11.19 1.91
CA ARG A 154 3.62 12.44 1.39
C ARG A 154 4.64 12.18 0.28
N MET A 155 4.34 11.21 -0.56
CA MET A 155 5.09 10.90 -1.77
C MET A 155 4.58 11.75 -2.95
N SER A 156 5.35 11.79 -4.05
CA SER A 156 4.89 12.43 -5.27
C SER A 156 3.64 11.77 -5.82
N MET A 157 2.63 12.57 -6.17
CA MET A 157 1.38 12.10 -6.77
C MET A 157 1.51 11.85 -8.29
N ARG A 158 2.69 12.07 -8.88
CA ARG A 158 2.91 11.92 -10.34
C ARG A 158 2.46 10.56 -10.90
N PRO A 159 2.71 9.42 -10.24
CA PRO A 159 2.32 8.12 -10.81
C PRO A 159 0.85 7.76 -10.56
N VAL A 160 0.11 8.54 -9.79
CA VAL A 160 -1.30 8.28 -9.48
C VAL A 160 -2.15 8.61 -10.71
N PRO A 161 -2.98 7.69 -11.23
CA PRO A 161 -3.91 7.97 -12.32
C PRO A 161 -4.89 9.10 -11.98
N ASN A 162 -5.30 9.86 -13.01
CA ASN A 162 -6.32 10.90 -12.88
C ASN A 162 -7.73 10.29 -12.91
#